data_dc7c821f84d04ceae409d20bb31b9050
#
_entry.id   dc7c821f84d04ceae409d20bb31b9050
#
_cell.length_a   1.000
_cell.length_b   1.000
_cell.length_c   1.000
_cell.angle_alpha   90.00
_cell.angle_beta   90.00
_cell.angle_gamma   90.00
#
_symmetry.space_group_name_H-M   'P 1'
#
loop_
_entity.id
_entity.type
_entity.pdbx_description
1 polymer ?
#
loop_
_entity_poly.entity_id
_entity_poly.type
_entity_poly.pdbx_seq_one_letter_code
_entity_poly.pdbx_strand_id
1 'polypeptide(L)'
;MAVIGLVHGMGGSCATMQPLADLLAARGHDVIVVTLPGHGTDPDDLVDVVWSDWLAAVPHAEVLVGQSMGASLVLTVAALDHHVRAVVAINPPLADEDALEGLRWRMSRGHRWVHAPTLDEGEAAYARLPITALIEMVEGVHALDLDAVRASVLLVRGALDESTDPVALDVVAENLGGPVLRLTLPNSGHVVTLGPDLELLVDTIAELI
;
A
#
# COMPACT_ATOMS: atom_id res chain seq x y z
N MET A 1 10.02 6.90 20.44
CA MET A 1 9.26 5.61 20.46
C MET A 1 7.86 5.95 19.95
N ALA A 2 7.46 5.38 18.84
CA ALA A 2 6.17 5.59 18.19
C ALA A 2 5.46 4.26 18.01
N VAL A 3 4.12 4.29 17.91
CA VAL A 3 3.32 3.15 17.46
C VAL A 3 3.19 3.24 15.94
N ILE A 4 3.65 2.21 15.21
CA ILE A 4 3.71 2.18 13.76
C ILE A 4 2.84 1.04 13.23
N GLY A 5 1.85 1.36 12.42
CA GLY A 5 1.01 0.39 11.73
C GLY A 5 1.51 0.10 10.33
N LEU A 6 1.67 -1.17 9.97
CA LEU A 6 2.15 -1.61 8.65
C LEU A 6 1.06 -2.34 7.87
N VAL A 7 0.85 -1.93 6.61
CA VAL A 7 -0.22 -2.43 5.74
C VAL A 7 0.36 -2.87 4.39
N HIS A 8 0.17 -4.15 4.04
CA HIS A 8 0.64 -4.74 2.78
C HIS A 8 -0.24 -4.39 1.57
N GLY A 9 0.21 -4.77 0.37
CA GLY A 9 -0.50 -4.57 -0.89
C GLY A 9 -1.50 -5.67 -1.23
N MET A 10 -2.20 -5.50 -2.37
CA MET A 10 -3.20 -6.43 -2.89
C MET A 10 -2.58 -7.82 -3.15
N GLY A 11 -3.25 -8.86 -2.68
CA GLY A 11 -2.82 -10.26 -2.84
C GLY A 11 -1.65 -10.68 -1.95
N GLY A 12 -1.02 -9.75 -1.21
CA GLY A 12 0.08 -10.03 -0.29
C GLY A 12 -0.37 -10.51 1.09
N SER A 13 0.50 -10.35 2.09
CA SER A 13 0.20 -10.69 3.49
C SER A 13 1.14 -9.92 4.43
N CYS A 14 0.95 -10.08 5.75
CA CYS A 14 1.88 -9.53 6.74
C CYS A 14 3.34 -9.97 6.52
N ALA A 15 3.56 -11.12 5.88
CA ALA A 15 4.91 -11.64 5.62
C ALA A 15 5.76 -10.68 4.76
N THR A 16 5.15 -9.96 3.82
CA THR A 16 5.87 -8.98 3.00
C THR A 16 6.30 -7.74 3.79
N MET A 17 5.62 -7.41 4.90
CA MET A 17 5.95 -6.28 5.77
C MET A 17 6.85 -6.65 6.95
N GLN A 18 7.04 -7.96 7.21
CA GLN A 18 7.75 -8.43 8.39
C GLN A 18 9.22 -7.97 8.46
N PRO A 19 10.01 -7.96 7.36
CA PRO A 19 11.39 -7.46 7.42
C PRO A 19 11.48 -5.99 7.86
N LEU A 20 10.56 -5.15 7.39
CA LEU A 20 10.46 -3.75 7.82
C LEU A 20 10.07 -3.66 9.30
N ALA A 21 9.10 -4.47 9.74
CA ALA A 21 8.65 -4.51 11.12
C ALA A 21 9.78 -4.87 12.08
N ASP A 22 10.57 -5.88 11.74
CA ASP A 22 11.68 -6.35 12.58
C ASP A 22 12.75 -5.26 12.77
N LEU A 23 13.07 -4.52 11.70
CA LEU A 23 14.03 -3.43 11.76
C LEU A 23 13.51 -2.21 12.54
N LEU A 24 12.25 -1.85 12.40
CA LEU A 24 11.64 -0.77 13.17
C LEU A 24 11.53 -1.13 14.65
N ALA A 25 11.14 -2.37 14.96
CA ALA A 25 11.12 -2.87 16.33
C ALA A 25 12.52 -2.90 16.97
N ALA A 26 13.55 -3.29 16.21
CA ALA A 26 14.95 -3.23 16.67
C ALA A 26 15.43 -1.81 16.97
N ARG A 27 14.78 -0.77 16.38
CA ARG A 27 15.02 0.65 16.68
C ARG A 27 14.16 1.18 17.84
N GLY A 28 13.39 0.32 18.49
CA GLY A 28 12.63 0.64 19.72
C GLY A 28 11.25 1.21 19.48
N HIS A 29 10.65 0.95 18.31
CA HIS A 29 9.25 1.31 18.03
C HIS A 29 8.30 0.13 18.34
N ASP A 30 7.05 0.46 18.69
CA ASP A 30 5.98 -0.53 18.78
C ASP A 30 5.37 -0.71 17.39
N VAL A 31 5.48 -1.92 16.81
CA VAL A 31 5.07 -2.18 15.43
C VAL A 31 3.87 -3.14 15.39
N ILE A 32 2.84 -2.73 14.67
CA ILE A 32 1.63 -3.53 14.42
C ILE A 32 1.60 -3.88 12.95
N VAL A 33 1.71 -5.17 12.61
CA VAL A 33 1.59 -5.65 11.24
C VAL A 33 0.24 -6.33 11.07
N VAL A 34 -0.53 -5.91 10.07
CA VAL A 34 -1.84 -6.48 9.78
C VAL A 34 -1.79 -7.39 8.56
N THR A 35 -2.55 -8.48 8.59
CA THR A 35 -3.00 -9.16 7.36
C THR A 35 -4.43 -8.71 7.08
N LEU A 36 -4.63 -8.07 5.93
CA LEU A 36 -5.92 -7.53 5.53
C LEU A 36 -6.95 -8.65 5.30
N PRO A 37 -8.26 -8.40 5.52
CA PRO A 37 -9.32 -9.37 5.22
C PRO A 37 -9.19 -9.98 3.82
N GLY A 38 -9.38 -11.30 3.73
CA GLY A 38 -9.28 -12.06 2.49
C GLY A 38 -7.86 -12.34 2.00
N HIS A 39 -6.82 -11.88 2.72
CA HIS A 39 -5.42 -12.06 2.34
C HIS A 39 -4.73 -13.13 3.20
N GLY A 40 -3.61 -13.67 2.69
CA GLY A 40 -2.77 -14.62 3.42
C GLY A 40 -3.36 -16.04 3.58
N THR A 41 -4.46 -16.36 2.92
CA THR A 41 -5.18 -17.65 2.99
C THR A 41 -5.42 -18.20 1.58
N ASP A 42 -6.63 -18.04 1.03
CA ASP A 42 -7.00 -18.46 -0.32
C ASP A 42 -7.48 -17.25 -1.14
N PRO A 43 -7.11 -17.09 -2.42
CA PRO A 43 -7.64 -16.02 -3.27
C PRO A 43 -9.16 -15.93 -3.31
N ASP A 44 -9.88 -17.04 -3.11
CA ASP A 44 -11.34 -17.06 -3.10
C ASP A 44 -11.92 -16.28 -1.90
N ASP A 45 -11.17 -16.12 -0.81
CA ASP A 45 -11.57 -15.33 0.36
C ASP A 45 -11.64 -13.81 0.07
N LEU A 46 -11.04 -13.35 -1.05
CA LEU A 46 -11.12 -11.94 -1.50
C LEU A 46 -12.40 -11.62 -2.27
N VAL A 47 -13.19 -12.61 -2.70
CA VAL A 47 -14.28 -12.40 -3.69
C VAL A 47 -15.34 -11.43 -3.18
N ASP A 48 -15.68 -11.49 -1.90
CA ASP A 48 -16.74 -10.72 -1.26
C ASP A 48 -16.21 -9.62 -0.32
N VAL A 49 -14.89 -9.39 -0.28
CA VAL A 49 -14.27 -8.33 0.54
C VAL A 49 -14.39 -7.00 -0.21
N VAL A 50 -14.80 -5.96 0.50
CA VAL A 50 -14.96 -4.62 -0.03
C VAL A 50 -13.92 -3.65 0.54
N TRP A 51 -13.74 -2.50 -0.10
CA TRP A 51 -12.76 -1.49 0.31
C TRP A 51 -12.90 -1.07 1.78
N SER A 52 -14.13 -0.93 2.28
CA SER A 52 -14.38 -0.56 3.68
C SER A 52 -13.91 -1.60 4.69
N ASP A 53 -13.89 -2.88 4.32
CA ASP A 53 -13.39 -3.94 5.20
C ASP A 53 -11.87 -3.81 5.38
N TRP A 54 -11.15 -3.49 4.29
CA TRP A 54 -9.71 -3.23 4.36
C TRP A 54 -9.41 -1.96 5.15
N LEU A 55 -10.17 -0.88 4.95
CA LEU A 55 -10.01 0.35 5.74
C LEU A 55 -10.20 0.10 7.24
N ALA A 56 -11.22 -0.67 7.61
CA ALA A 56 -11.51 -1.00 9.00
C ALA A 56 -10.41 -1.85 9.66
N ALA A 57 -9.60 -2.56 8.86
CA ALA A 57 -8.49 -3.39 9.33
C ALA A 57 -7.17 -2.61 9.48
N VAL A 58 -7.06 -1.37 8.99
CA VAL A 58 -5.85 -0.56 9.18
C VAL A 58 -5.59 -0.31 10.66
N PRO A 59 -4.38 -0.55 11.19
CA PRO A 59 -4.09 -0.38 12.60
C PRO A 59 -4.31 1.06 13.09
N HIS A 60 -4.84 1.20 14.29
CA HIS A 60 -4.84 2.49 15.00
C HIS A 60 -3.42 2.81 15.45
N ALA A 61 -2.74 3.73 14.76
CA ALA A 61 -1.38 4.14 15.04
C ALA A 61 -1.17 5.61 14.64
N GLU A 62 -0.21 6.26 15.29
CA GLU A 62 0.16 7.65 14.95
C GLU A 62 1.04 7.75 13.70
N VAL A 63 1.68 6.65 13.32
CA VAL A 63 2.47 6.50 12.11
C VAL A 63 1.94 5.30 11.33
N LEU A 64 1.63 5.49 10.06
CA LEU A 64 1.16 4.43 9.18
C LEU A 64 2.10 4.24 8.00
N VAL A 65 2.43 3.01 7.69
CA VAL A 65 3.24 2.63 6.53
C VAL A 65 2.41 1.68 5.67
N GLY A 66 2.22 2.03 4.42
CA GLY A 66 1.49 1.19 3.48
C GLY A 66 2.23 1.01 2.17
N GLN A 67 2.09 -0.17 1.57
CA GLN A 67 2.70 -0.50 0.30
C GLN A 67 1.63 -0.80 -0.75
N SER A 68 1.76 -0.23 -1.97
CA SER A 68 0.83 -0.43 -3.08
C SER A 68 -0.61 -0.08 -2.66
N MET A 69 -1.58 -0.99 -2.76
CA MET A 69 -2.93 -0.78 -2.21
C MET A 69 -2.90 -0.33 -0.74
N GLY A 70 -2.01 -0.90 0.07
CA GLY A 70 -1.82 -0.49 1.46
C GLY A 70 -1.44 0.99 1.60
N ALA A 71 -0.67 1.55 0.66
CA ALA A 71 -0.36 2.98 0.64
C ALA A 71 -1.62 3.84 0.47
N SER A 72 -2.53 3.44 -0.40
CA SER A 72 -3.82 4.15 -0.58
C SER A 72 -4.72 4.02 0.65
N LEU A 73 -4.72 2.84 1.31
CA LEU A 73 -5.48 2.62 2.55
C LEU A 73 -4.98 3.54 3.68
N VAL A 74 -3.67 3.61 3.91
CA VAL A 74 -3.11 4.45 4.98
C VAL A 74 -3.27 5.94 4.70
N LEU A 75 -3.20 6.37 3.42
CA LEU A 75 -3.52 7.74 3.02
C LEU A 75 -5.00 8.06 3.24
N THR A 76 -5.91 7.12 2.91
CA THR A 76 -7.34 7.30 3.18
C THR A 76 -7.63 7.44 4.69
N VAL A 77 -7.01 6.60 5.53
CA VAL A 77 -7.14 6.73 6.98
C VAL A 77 -6.60 8.06 7.47
N ALA A 78 -5.44 8.52 6.97
CA ALA A 78 -4.86 9.81 7.36
C ALA A 78 -5.69 11.01 6.90
N ALA A 79 -6.47 10.89 5.82
CA ALA A 79 -7.44 11.91 5.40
C ALA A 79 -8.64 12.02 6.37
N LEU A 80 -9.01 10.91 7.01
CA LEU A 80 -10.18 10.80 7.90
C LEU A 80 -9.82 10.95 9.39
N ASP A 81 -8.61 10.59 9.80
CA ASP A 81 -8.16 10.59 11.19
C ASP A 81 -6.92 11.47 11.40
N HIS A 82 -7.11 12.64 12.00
CA HIS A 82 -6.06 13.60 12.29
C HIS A 82 -5.09 13.17 13.42
N HIS A 83 -5.31 12.04 14.08
CA HIS A 83 -4.33 11.45 15.00
C HIS A 83 -3.16 10.81 14.26
N VAL A 84 -3.34 10.46 13.00
CA VAL A 84 -2.23 10.05 12.13
C VAL A 84 -1.34 11.27 11.85
N ARG A 85 -0.10 11.25 12.33
CA ARG A 85 0.86 12.35 12.22
C ARG A 85 1.83 12.17 11.06
N ALA A 86 2.14 10.93 10.72
CA ALA A 86 3.04 10.60 9.63
C ALA A 86 2.54 9.39 8.83
N VAL A 87 2.73 9.45 7.51
CA VAL A 87 2.43 8.37 6.58
C VAL A 87 3.66 8.08 5.72
N VAL A 88 3.98 6.81 5.55
CA VAL A 88 4.93 6.33 4.56
C VAL A 88 4.14 5.57 3.48
N ALA A 89 4.03 6.17 2.31
CA ALA A 89 3.30 5.59 1.18
C ALA A 89 4.31 5.05 0.15
N ILE A 90 4.42 3.72 0.07
CA ILE A 90 5.39 3.02 -0.76
C ILE A 90 4.70 2.57 -2.04
N ASN A 91 5.21 3.02 -3.20
CA ASN A 91 4.69 2.68 -4.52
C ASN A 91 3.14 2.80 -4.60
N PRO A 92 2.56 3.97 -4.21
CA PRO A 92 1.12 4.15 -4.24
C PRO A 92 0.60 4.06 -5.69
N PRO A 93 -0.49 3.30 -5.96
CA PRO A 93 -1.11 3.28 -7.28
C PRO A 93 -1.92 4.56 -7.52
N LEU A 94 -2.12 4.90 -8.78
CA LEU A 94 -3.17 5.84 -9.20
C LEU A 94 -4.45 5.08 -9.56
N ALA A 95 -5.58 5.77 -9.46
CA ALA A 95 -6.81 5.28 -10.05
C ALA A 95 -6.66 5.29 -11.58
N ASP A 96 -6.97 4.16 -12.19
CA ASP A 96 -6.94 3.95 -13.63
C ASP A 96 -8.34 3.59 -14.13
N GLU A 97 -9.02 4.58 -14.74
CA GLU A 97 -10.38 4.39 -15.23
C GLU A 97 -10.45 3.41 -16.41
N ASP A 98 -9.43 3.40 -17.27
CA ASP A 98 -9.35 2.45 -18.39
C ASP A 98 -9.20 1.01 -17.87
N ALA A 99 -8.37 0.81 -16.85
CA ALA A 99 -8.25 -0.47 -16.18
C ALA A 99 -9.57 -0.88 -15.52
N LEU A 100 -10.27 0.05 -14.85
CA LEU A 100 -11.57 -0.19 -14.21
C LEU A 100 -12.63 -0.61 -15.26
N GLU A 101 -12.72 0.10 -16.37
CA GLU A 101 -13.62 -0.26 -17.47
C GLU A 101 -13.26 -1.64 -18.06
N GLY A 102 -11.98 -1.93 -18.24
CA GLY A 102 -11.49 -3.22 -18.69
C GLY A 102 -11.85 -4.37 -17.75
N LEU A 103 -11.76 -4.17 -16.43
CA LEU A 103 -12.19 -5.14 -15.41
C LEU A 103 -13.69 -5.38 -15.46
N ARG A 104 -14.51 -4.33 -15.52
CA ARG A 104 -15.97 -4.40 -15.64
C ARG A 104 -16.39 -5.11 -16.93
N TRP A 105 -15.72 -4.82 -18.06
CA TRP A 105 -15.96 -5.49 -19.33
C TRP A 105 -15.65 -6.99 -19.24
N ARG A 106 -14.50 -7.39 -18.67
CA ARG A 106 -14.17 -8.81 -18.47
C ARG A 106 -15.20 -9.51 -17.59
N MET A 107 -15.63 -8.86 -16.49
CA MET A 107 -16.67 -9.39 -15.60
C MET A 107 -17.99 -9.60 -16.33
N SER A 108 -18.42 -8.67 -17.20
CA SER A 108 -19.64 -8.80 -18.02
C SER A 108 -19.58 -9.97 -19.02
N ARG A 109 -18.38 -10.44 -19.34
CA ARG A 109 -18.12 -11.62 -20.20
C ARG A 109 -17.97 -12.93 -19.41
N GLY A 110 -18.19 -12.89 -18.10
CA GLY A 110 -18.13 -14.06 -17.22
C GLY A 110 -16.73 -14.39 -16.69
N HIS A 111 -15.72 -13.55 -16.96
CA HIS A 111 -14.43 -13.69 -16.30
C HIS A 111 -14.55 -13.28 -14.83
N ARG A 112 -13.92 -14.04 -13.95
CA ARG A 112 -13.94 -13.77 -12.50
C ARG A 112 -12.54 -13.48 -11.94
N TRP A 113 -11.49 -13.80 -12.68
CA TRP A 113 -10.12 -13.81 -12.23
C TRP A 113 -9.19 -13.10 -13.20
N VAL A 114 -8.18 -12.46 -12.65
CA VAL A 114 -7.00 -11.95 -13.38
C VAL A 114 -5.78 -12.71 -12.87
N HIS A 115 -4.88 -13.10 -13.77
CA HIS A 115 -3.57 -13.63 -13.39
C HIS A 115 -2.75 -12.50 -12.74
N ALA A 116 -2.15 -12.80 -11.59
CA ALA A 116 -1.28 -11.89 -10.85
C ALA A 116 0.11 -12.55 -10.74
N PRO A 117 1.08 -12.12 -11.54
CA PRO A 117 2.44 -12.62 -11.41
C PRO A 117 3.05 -12.12 -10.10
N THR A 118 3.98 -12.88 -9.53
CA THR A 118 4.86 -12.42 -8.46
C THR A 118 5.71 -11.26 -8.99
N LEU A 119 5.77 -10.17 -8.24
CA LEU A 119 6.44 -8.94 -8.66
C LEU A 119 7.91 -8.89 -8.23
N ASP A 120 8.22 -9.47 -7.07
CA ASP A 120 9.57 -9.49 -6.52
C ASP A 120 9.93 -10.88 -5.95
N GLU A 121 11.22 -11.18 -5.90
CA GLU A 121 11.72 -12.44 -5.34
C GLU A 121 11.39 -12.54 -3.84
N GLY A 122 10.86 -13.67 -3.42
CA GLY A 122 10.45 -13.92 -2.03
C GLY A 122 9.07 -13.38 -1.67
N GLU A 123 8.37 -12.73 -2.60
CA GLU A 123 7.01 -12.28 -2.36
C GLU A 123 6.05 -13.47 -2.20
N ALA A 124 5.34 -13.50 -1.07
CA ALA A 124 4.23 -14.43 -0.84
C ALA A 124 2.92 -13.74 -1.24
N ALA A 125 2.56 -13.84 -2.51
CA ALA A 125 1.36 -13.24 -3.07
C ALA A 125 0.49 -14.25 -3.80
N TYR A 126 -0.78 -13.89 -4.03
CA TYR A 126 -1.71 -14.72 -4.79
C TYR A 126 -1.37 -14.71 -6.30
N ALA A 127 -1.34 -15.89 -6.92
CA ALA A 127 -1.11 -16.02 -8.37
C ALA A 127 -2.30 -15.58 -9.23
N ARG A 128 -3.47 -15.34 -8.62
CA ARG A 128 -4.69 -14.84 -9.27
C ARG A 128 -5.44 -13.95 -8.30
N LEU A 129 -6.11 -12.94 -8.83
CA LEU A 129 -6.94 -12.02 -8.04
C LEU A 129 -8.36 -12.00 -8.60
N PRO A 130 -9.40 -11.94 -7.73
CA PRO A 130 -10.77 -11.79 -8.20
C PRO A 130 -10.96 -10.40 -8.80
N ILE A 131 -11.70 -10.33 -9.91
CA ILE A 131 -11.99 -9.05 -10.57
C ILE A 131 -12.77 -8.12 -9.65
N THR A 132 -13.64 -8.66 -8.79
CA THR A 132 -14.39 -7.87 -7.80
C THR A 132 -13.46 -7.12 -6.86
N ALA A 133 -12.46 -7.79 -6.28
CA ALA A 133 -11.49 -7.15 -5.38
C ALA A 133 -10.63 -6.08 -6.08
N LEU A 134 -10.26 -6.31 -7.35
CA LEU A 134 -9.53 -5.30 -8.13
C LEU A 134 -10.40 -4.07 -8.42
N ILE A 135 -11.69 -4.25 -8.70
CA ILE A 135 -12.65 -3.14 -8.86
C ILE A 135 -12.76 -2.35 -7.56
N GLU A 136 -12.97 -3.01 -6.41
CA GLU A 136 -13.02 -2.36 -5.10
C GLU A 136 -11.75 -1.55 -4.81
N MET A 137 -10.57 -2.11 -5.13
CA MET A 137 -9.30 -1.40 -4.98
C MET A 137 -9.25 -0.13 -5.84
N VAL A 138 -9.56 -0.22 -7.14
CA VAL A 138 -9.46 0.95 -8.05
C VAL A 138 -10.48 2.02 -7.66
N GLU A 139 -11.72 1.63 -7.32
CA GLU A 139 -12.75 2.56 -6.86
C GLU A 139 -12.36 3.22 -5.53
N GLY A 140 -11.76 2.46 -4.60
CA GLY A 140 -11.24 3.00 -3.34
C GLY A 140 -10.10 3.98 -3.52
N VAL A 141 -9.16 3.70 -4.44
CA VAL A 141 -8.08 4.64 -4.81
C VAL A 141 -8.64 5.90 -5.46
N HIS A 142 -9.67 5.76 -6.32
CA HIS A 142 -10.34 6.91 -6.96
C HIS A 142 -11.06 7.80 -5.95
N ALA A 143 -11.61 7.23 -4.88
CA ALA A 143 -12.33 7.96 -3.85
C ALA A 143 -11.41 8.67 -2.82
N LEU A 144 -10.09 8.46 -2.89
CA LEU A 144 -9.14 9.03 -1.95
C LEU A 144 -9.04 10.56 -2.10
N ASP A 145 -9.36 11.29 -1.04
CA ASP A 145 -9.18 12.75 -0.95
C ASP A 145 -7.77 13.08 -0.44
N LEU A 146 -6.83 13.23 -1.36
CA LEU A 146 -5.43 13.55 -1.03
C LEU A 146 -5.29 14.93 -0.38
N ASP A 147 -6.11 15.92 -0.77
CA ASP A 147 -6.05 17.26 -0.17
C ASP A 147 -6.47 17.24 1.31
N ALA A 148 -7.28 16.28 1.75
CA ALA A 148 -7.64 16.13 3.16
C ALA A 148 -6.50 15.55 4.03
N VAL A 149 -5.47 14.94 3.46
CA VAL A 149 -4.32 14.39 4.21
C VAL A 149 -3.47 15.54 4.75
N ARG A 150 -3.43 15.73 6.08
CA ARG A 150 -2.64 16.77 6.77
C ARG A 150 -1.38 16.22 7.43
N ALA A 151 -1.25 14.91 7.55
CA ALA A 151 -0.06 14.24 8.06
C ALA A 151 1.18 14.57 7.22
N SER A 152 2.38 14.45 7.82
CA SER A 152 3.63 14.46 7.04
C SER A 152 3.73 13.17 6.24
N VAL A 153 3.90 13.25 4.93
CA VAL A 153 3.94 12.07 4.05
C VAL A 153 5.33 11.87 3.47
N LEU A 154 5.90 10.68 3.67
CA LEU A 154 7.05 10.18 2.92
C LEU A 154 6.53 9.34 1.76
N LEU A 155 6.68 9.83 0.54
CA LEU A 155 6.40 9.07 -0.68
C LEU A 155 7.66 8.32 -1.10
N VAL A 156 7.54 7.00 -1.20
CA VAL A 156 8.66 6.12 -1.53
C VAL A 156 8.40 5.43 -2.85
N ARG A 157 9.44 5.38 -3.71
CA ARG A 157 9.42 4.62 -4.96
C ARG A 157 10.63 3.69 -5.02
N GLY A 158 10.38 2.42 -5.36
CA GLY A 158 11.41 1.54 -5.90
C GLY A 158 11.73 1.93 -7.35
N ALA A 159 13.00 2.23 -7.65
CA ALA A 159 13.38 2.66 -9.01
C ALA A 159 13.16 1.59 -10.08
N LEU A 160 13.10 0.31 -9.65
CA LEU A 160 12.87 -0.85 -10.50
C LEU A 160 11.40 -1.31 -10.48
N ASP A 161 10.49 -0.53 -9.88
CA ASP A 161 9.06 -0.84 -9.89
C ASP A 161 8.48 -0.66 -11.30
N GLU A 162 7.98 -1.78 -11.86
CA GLU A 162 7.28 -1.83 -13.15
C GLU A 162 5.76 -1.98 -13.01
N SER A 163 5.24 -2.05 -11.78
CA SER A 163 3.82 -2.28 -11.49
C SER A 163 3.01 -1.01 -11.39
N THR A 164 3.60 0.07 -10.86
CA THR A 164 2.94 1.36 -10.72
C THR A 164 3.51 2.37 -11.73
N ASP A 165 2.65 3.25 -12.24
CA ASP A 165 3.08 4.31 -13.15
C ASP A 165 4.10 5.23 -12.44
N PRO A 166 5.26 5.52 -13.06
CA PRO A 166 6.24 6.45 -12.52
C PRO A 166 5.67 7.82 -12.16
N VAL A 167 4.63 8.28 -12.87
CA VAL A 167 3.97 9.56 -12.62
C VAL A 167 3.16 9.57 -11.32
N ALA A 168 2.86 8.41 -10.74
CA ALA A 168 2.02 8.29 -9.56
C ALA A 168 2.55 9.11 -8.37
N LEU A 169 3.87 9.09 -8.13
CA LEU A 169 4.46 9.88 -7.05
C LEU A 169 4.26 11.38 -7.25
N ASP A 170 4.38 11.85 -8.48
CA ASP A 170 4.22 13.27 -8.79
C ASP A 170 2.77 13.69 -8.57
N VAL A 171 1.82 12.94 -9.12
CA VAL A 171 0.39 13.20 -8.95
C VAL A 171 -0.02 13.17 -7.48
N VAL A 172 0.39 12.16 -6.73
CA VAL A 172 0.07 12.08 -5.29
C VAL A 172 0.68 13.26 -4.55
N ALA A 173 1.97 13.58 -4.79
CA ALA A 173 2.65 14.67 -4.09
C ALA A 173 2.05 16.06 -4.37
N GLU A 174 1.59 16.30 -5.60
CA GLU A 174 0.98 17.58 -6.01
C GLU A 174 -0.40 17.80 -5.41
N ASN A 175 -1.09 16.73 -5.02
CA ASN A 175 -2.45 16.78 -4.48
C ASN A 175 -2.53 16.61 -2.96
N LEU A 176 -1.43 16.24 -2.28
CA LEU A 176 -1.42 16.12 -0.81
C LEU A 176 -1.54 17.50 -0.13
N GLY A 177 -2.45 17.59 0.85
CA GLY A 177 -2.67 18.82 1.61
C GLY A 177 -1.65 19.08 2.74
N GLY A 178 -0.80 18.11 3.08
CA GLY A 178 0.24 18.17 4.11
C GLY A 178 1.67 18.21 3.55
N PRO A 179 2.70 18.27 4.44
CA PRO A 179 4.09 18.23 4.03
C PRO A 179 4.47 16.91 3.34
N VAL A 180 5.26 16.99 2.27
CA VAL A 180 5.68 15.83 1.48
C VAL A 180 7.20 15.74 1.41
N LEU A 181 7.73 14.57 1.73
CA LEU A 181 9.10 14.14 1.43
C LEU A 181 9.06 13.04 0.37
N ARG A 182 10.11 12.94 -0.45
CA ARG A 182 10.22 11.91 -1.49
C ARG A 182 11.50 11.12 -1.33
N LEU A 183 11.41 9.81 -1.48
CA LEU A 183 12.55 8.89 -1.47
C LEU A 183 12.46 7.96 -2.68
N THR A 184 13.53 7.89 -3.45
CA THR A 184 13.70 6.86 -4.48
C THR A 184 14.74 5.85 -4.02
N LEU A 185 14.38 4.58 -4.04
CA LEU A 185 15.21 3.45 -3.64
C LEU A 185 15.79 2.81 -4.90
N PRO A 186 17.10 2.99 -5.18
CA PRO A 186 17.67 2.76 -6.51
C PRO A 186 17.70 1.29 -6.94
N ASN A 187 17.70 0.35 -5.99
CA ASN A 187 17.87 -1.07 -6.26
C ASN A 187 16.63 -1.91 -5.90
N SER A 188 15.52 -1.27 -5.56
CA SER A 188 14.29 -1.94 -5.12
C SER A 188 13.22 -1.92 -6.21
N GLY A 189 12.46 -3.03 -6.31
CA GLY A 189 11.29 -3.19 -7.16
C GLY A 189 10.01 -2.70 -6.51
N HIS A 190 8.88 -3.38 -6.83
CA HIS A 190 7.57 -3.02 -6.29
C HIS A 190 7.44 -3.30 -4.80
N VAL A 191 7.90 -4.49 -4.33
CA VAL A 191 7.84 -4.88 -2.92
C VAL A 191 9.12 -4.43 -2.21
N VAL A 192 9.23 -3.13 -1.99
CA VAL A 192 10.42 -2.48 -1.41
C VAL A 192 10.86 -3.11 -0.09
N THR A 193 9.92 -3.61 0.70
CA THR A 193 10.18 -4.23 2.01
C THR A 193 10.96 -5.56 1.92
N LEU A 194 11.04 -6.16 0.73
CA LEU A 194 11.88 -7.32 0.42
C LEU A 194 13.14 -6.94 -0.37
N GLY A 195 13.27 -5.67 -0.73
CA GLY A 195 14.36 -5.15 -1.55
C GLY A 195 15.65 -4.85 -0.78
N PRO A 196 16.75 -4.66 -1.50
CA PRO A 196 18.08 -4.44 -0.90
C PRO A 196 18.22 -3.06 -0.24
N ASP A 197 17.33 -2.10 -0.53
CA ASP A 197 17.40 -0.75 0.04
C ASP A 197 16.59 -0.60 1.34
N LEU A 198 16.17 -1.71 1.97
CA LEU A 198 15.30 -1.70 3.15
C LEU A 198 15.90 -0.90 4.32
N GLU A 199 17.21 -1.01 4.58
CA GLU A 199 17.87 -0.24 5.64
C GLU A 199 17.80 1.28 5.38
N LEU A 200 17.99 1.71 4.12
CA LEU A 200 17.85 3.11 3.73
C LEU A 200 16.41 3.62 3.98
N LEU A 201 15.41 2.78 3.67
CA LEU A 201 14.00 3.11 3.96
C LEU A 201 13.80 3.30 5.46
N VAL A 202 14.30 2.38 6.28
CA VAL A 202 14.13 2.42 7.75
C VAL A 202 14.82 3.64 8.35
N ASP A 203 16.02 3.98 7.88
CA ASP A 203 16.74 5.18 8.33
C ASP A 203 15.97 6.46 7.98
N THR A 204 15.40 6.54 6.77
CA THR A 204 14.58 7.68 6.36
C THR A 204 13.27 7.77 7.15
N ILE A 205 12.64 6.64 7.48
CA ILE A 205 11.45 6.61 8.37
C ILE A 205 11.83 7.17 9.75
N ALA A 206 12.98 6.79 10.31
CA ALA A 206 13.43 7.27 11.61
C ALA A 206 13.66 8.79 11.64
N GLU A 207 13.96 9.43 10.51
CA GLU A 207 14.08 10.89 10.40
C GLU A 207 12.70 11.59 10.31
N LEU A 208 11.66 10.87 9.89
CA LEU A 208 10.28 11.39 9.76
C LEU A 208 9.55 11.42 11.11
N ILE A 209 9.84 10.49 12.02
CA ILE A 209 9.11 10.20 13.26
C ILE A 209 9.98 10.44 14.50
#